data_131696120cf7f7a192f8ff1158495c60
#
_entry.id   131696120cf7f7a192f8ff1158495c60
#
_cell.length_a   1.000
_cell.length_b   1.000
_cell.length_c   1.000
_cell.angle_alpha   90.00
_cell.angle_beta   90.00
_cell.angle_gamma   90.00
#
_symmetry.space_group_name_H-M   'P 1'
#
loop_
_entity.id
_entity.type
_entity.pdbx_description
1 polymer ?
#
loop_
_entity_poly.entity_id
_entity_poly.type
_entity_poly.pdbx_seq_one_letter_code
_entity_poly.pdbx_strand_id
1 'polypeptide(L)'
;MDNEHNEMIEKSSESSCCCGTRHKKRTEAEQKALLTRLRRIEGQIRGLEKMVENDAYCPDILMQSSAATSALNSFNKVLLGCHIRSCVAEDIRAGKDETVDELCELLQRLMK
;
A
#
# COMPACT_ATOMS: atom_id res chain seq x y z
N MET A 1 -13.88 0.77 -2.25
CA MET A 1 -13.31 0.96 -2.62
C MET A 1 -13.22 1.43 -3.73
N ASP A 2 -13.46 1.85 -4.23
CA ASP A 2 -13.38 2.39 -5.12
C ASP A 2 -12.99 2.02 -6.38
N ASN A 3 -13.12 1.48 -6.92
CA ASN A 3 -12.70 1.16 -8.00
C ASN A 3 -13.62 1.28 -9.08
N GLU A 4 -14.70 1.55 -8.95
CA GLU A 4 -15.56 1.66 -9.93
C GLU A 4 -15.28 2.76 -10.81
N HIS A 5 -15.06 3.82 -10.38
CA HIS A 5 -14.90 4.83 -11.27
C HIS A 5 -13.70 4.70 -12.03
N ASN A 6 -13.10 3.73 -11.93
CA ASN A 6 -11.97 3.54 -12.61
C ASN A 6 -12.18 3.39 -14.03
N GLU A 7 -13.25 3.03 -14.47
CA GLU A 7 -13.38 2.81 -15.73
C GLU A 7 -13.10 3.95 -16.57
N MET A 8 -13.55 4.98 -16.39
CA MET A 8 -13.27 5.97 -17.15
C MET A 8 -11.96 6.39 -17.12
N ILE A 9 -11.40 6.23 -16.11
CA ILE A 9 -10.13 6.60 -15.99
C ILE A 9 -9.28 5.86 -16.84
N GLU A 10 -9.65 4.75 -17.19
CA GLU A 10 -8.78 3.96 -17.76
C GLU A 10 -8.22 4.48 -18.99
N LYS A 11 -8.85 5.13 -19.76
CA LYS A 11 -8.26 5.48 -20.80
C LYS A 11 -7.23 6.42 -20.60
N SER A 12 -7.37 7.19 -19.83
CA SER A 12 -6.40 8.11 -19.69
C SER A 12 -5.44 7.56 -18.98
N SER A 13 -5.77 6.63 -18.46
CA SER A 13 -4.95 6.16 -17.60
C SER A 13 -3.77 5.90 -17.99
N GLU A 14 -3.67 5.68 -18.94
CA GLU A 14 -2.52 5.30 -19.13
C GLU A 14 -1.68 6.06 -18.39
N SER A 15 -1.88 6.99 -18.17
CA SER A 15 -0.98 7.63 -17.48
C SER A 15 -1.23 7.72 -16.33
N SER A 16 -1.91 7.65 -16.25
CA SER A 16 -2.16 7.80 -15.20
C SER A 16 -2.02 7.32 -14.12
N CYS A 17 -1.81 6.55 -13.98
CA CYS A 17 -1.68 6.00 -12.79
C CYS A 17 -1.62 7.07 -11.87
N CYS A 18 -1.47 8.14 -12.12
CA CYS A 18 -1.36 9.04 -11.14
C CYS A 18 -1.80 10.30 -11.50
N CYS A 19 -2.77 10.79 -11.24
CA CYS A 19 -3.09 11.99 -11.54
C CYS A 19 -3.93 12.60 -10.64
N GLY A 20 -3.95 13.59 -10.30
CA GLY A 20 -4.73 14.30 -9.49
C GLY A 20 -5.14 13.57 -8.39
N THR A 21 -6.31 13.31 -8.27
CA THR A 21 -6.62 12.45 -7.31
C THR A 21 -6.21 11.32 -7.97
N ARG A 22 -5.17 10.82 -7.82
CA ARG A 22 -4.56 9.85 -8.58
C ARG A 22 -5.09 8.49 -8.42
N HIS A 23 -5.17 7.74 -9.44
CA HIS A 23 -5.66 6.38 -9.41
C HIS A 23 -4.70 5.47 -10.12
N LYS A 24 -4.64 4.25 -9.72
CA LYS A 24 -3.84 3.28 -10.41
C LYS A 24 -4.71 2.08 -10.70
N LYS A 25 -4.72 1.62 -11.94
CA LYS A 25 -5.49 0.47 -12.27
C LYS A 25 -4.65 -0.75 -12.10
N ARG A 26 -4.98 -1.63 -11.21
CA ARG A 26 -4.24 -2.85 -10.97
C ARG A 26 -4.96 -4.01 -11.60
N THR A 27 -4.23 -5.06 -11.89
CA THR A 27 -4.90 -6.27 -12.37
C THR A 27 -5.63 -6.87 -11.19
N GLU A 28 -6.56 -7.75 -11.47
CA GLU A 28 -7.29 -8.40 -10.41
C GLU A 28 -6.37 -9.20 -9.53
N ALA A 29 -5.36 -9.84 -10.10
CA ALA A 29 -4.44 -10.64 -9.30
C ALA A 29 -3.65 -9.76 -8.34
N GLU A 30 -3.21 -8.60 -8.80
CA GLU A 30 -2.46 -7.68 -7.94
C GLU A 30 -3.35 -7.17 -6.83
N GLN A 31 -4.57 -6.80 -7.16
CA GLN A 31 -5.46 -6.28 -6.15
C GLN A 31 -5.79 -7.34 -5.12
N LYS A 32 -6.02 -8.58 -5.56
CA LYS A 32 -6.33 -9.64 -4.65
C LYS A 32 -5.17 -9.92 -3.70
N ALA A 33 -3.95 -9.91 -4.23
CA ALA A 33 -2.79 -10.17 -3.39
C ALA A 33 -2.63 -9.11 -2.31
N LEU A 34 -2.84 -7.85 -2.67
CA LEU A 34 -2.72 -6.78 -1.70
C LEU A 34 -3.83 -6.86 -0.65
N LEU A 35 -5.05 -7.16 -1.09
CA LEU A 35 -6.16 -7.26 -0.15
C LEU A 35 -6.00 -8.47 0.79
N THR A 36 -5.44 -9.57 0.30
CA THR A 36 -5.23 -10.73 1.14
C THR A 36 -4.25 -10.39 2.26
N ARG A 37 -3.18 -9.63 1.94
CA ARG A 37 -2.26 -9.22 2.97
C ARG A 37 -2.94 -8.32 3.99
N LEU A 38 -3.75 -7.38 3.53
CA LEU A 38 -4.42 -6.47 4.45
C LEU A 38 -5.44 -7.19 5.33
N ARG A 39 -6.14 -8.17 4.78
CA ARG A 39 -7.10 -8.90 5.57
C ARG A 39 -6.45 -9.72 6.67
N ARG A 40 -5.23 -10.22 6.38
CA ARG A 40 -4.51 -10.94 7.38
C ARG A 40 -4.09 -10.00 8.51
N ILE A 41 -3.65 -8.78 8.16
CA ILE A 41 -3.27 -7.79 9.13
C ILE A 41 -4.50 -7.35 9.94
N GLU A 42 -5.64 -7.24 9.26
CA GLU A 42 -6.86 -6.89 9.93
C GLU A 42 -7.19 -7.92 11.01
N GLY A 43 -6.99 -9.21 10.70
CA GLY A 43 -7.18 -10.24 11.70
C GLY A 43 -6.23 -10.11 12.88
N GLN A 44 -4.98 -9.69 12.61
CA GLN A 44 -4.05 -9.51 13.69
C GLN A 44 -4.47 -8.33 14.58
N ILE A 45 -5.03 -7.29 13.99
CA ILE A 45 -5.51 -6.16 14.78
C ILE A 45 -6.69 -6.59 15.64
N ARG A 46 -7.60 -7.42 15.10
CA ARG A 46 -8.69 -7.89 15.90
C ARG A 46 -8.20 -8.75 17.06
N GLY A 47 -7.15 -9.53 16.82
CA GLY A 47 -6.55 -10.30 17.90
C GLY A 47 -6.00 -9.41 19.00
N LEU A 48 -5.40 -8.26 18.61
CA LEU A 48 -4.90 -7.33 19.59
C LEU A 48 -6.04 -6.74 20.42
N GLU A 49 -7.16 -6.44 19.76
CA GLU A 49 -8.30 -5.88 20.47
C GLU A 49 -8.78 -6.85 21.55
N LYS A 50 -8.81 -8.15 21.21
CA LYS A 50 -9.24 -9.12 22.18
C LYS A 50 -8.25 -9.23 23.32
N MET A 51 -6.97 -9.13 23.04
CA MET A 51 -5.97 -9.20 24.09
C MET A 51 -6.15 -8.04 25.07
N VAL A 52 -6.44 -6.87 24.56
CA VAL A 52 -6.65 -5.72 25.43
C VAL A 52 -7.93 -5.92 26.25
N GLU A 53 -8.97 -6.42 25.59
CA GLU A 53 -10.23 -6.64 26.28
C GLU A 53 -10.10 -7.66 27.40
N ASN A 54 -9.23 -8.65 27.21
CA ASN A 54 -9.05 -9.69 28.20
C ASN A 54 -7.89 -9.43 29.15
N ASP A 55 -7.37 -8.21 29.16
CA ASP A 55 -6.30 -7.83 30.06
C ASP A 55 -5.09 -8.74 29.93
N ALA A 56 -4.71 -9.07 28.72
CA ALA A 56 -3.52 -9.88 28.50
C ALA A 56 -2.29 -9.15 29.02
N TYR A 57 -1.23 -9.89 29.26
CA TYR A 57 0.01 -9.34 29.77
C TYR A 57 0.60 -8.37 28.77
N CYS A 58 1.03 -7.21 29.20
CA CYS A 58 1.50 -6.16 28.30
C CYS A 58 2.59 -6.59 27.32
N PRO A 59 3.64 -7.30 27.76
CA PRO A 59 4.66 -7.71 26.80
C PRO A 59 4.10 -8.60 25.68
N ASP A 60 3.08 -9.42 25.98
CA ASP A 60 2.50 -10.26 24.95
C ASP A 60 1.75 -9.42 23.95
N ILE A 61 1.06 -8.37 24.38
CA ILE A 61 0.37 -7.48 23.48
C ILE A 61 1.38 -6.77 22.62
N LEU A 62 2.50 -6.33 23.21
CA LEU A 62 3.52 -5.63 22.46
C LEU A 62 4.16 -6.52 21.39
N MET A 63 4.34 -7.81 21.72
CA MET A 63 4.90 -8.72 20.74
C MET A 63 3.96 -8.91 19.57
N GLN A 64 2.66 -9.02 19.85
CA GLN A 64 1.69 -9.15 18.77
C GLN A 64 1.60 -7.88 17.96
N SER A 65 1.71 -6.73 18.60
CA SER A 65 1.68 -5.46 17.91
C SER A 65 2.89 -5.34 17.00
N SER A 66 4.04 -5.81 17.47
CA SER A 66 5.25 -5.78 16.66
C SER A 66 5.09 -6.65 15.42
N ALA A 67 4.43 -7.80 15.56
CA ALA A 67 4.20 -8.67 14.43
C ALA A 67 3.28 -8.01 13.41
N ALA A 68 2.25 -7.30 13.87
CA ALA A 68 1.36 -6.60 12.96
C ALA A 68 2.10 -5.47 12.25
N THR A 69 2.99 -4.79 12.96
CA THR A 69 3.78 -3.72 12.36
C THR A 69 4.67 -4.28 11.26
N SER A 70 5.31 -5.43 11.52
CA SER A 70 6.16 -6.05 10.51
C SER A 70 5.36 -6.47 9.29
N ALA A 71 4.15 -6.98 9.51
CA ALA A 71 3.32 -7.39 8.39
C ALA A 71 2.91 -6.17 7.55
N LEU A 72 2.63 -5.05 8.20
CA LEU A 72 2.25 -3.85 7.48
C LEU A 72 3.46 -3.30 6.73
N ASN A 73 4.66 -3.40 7.30
CA ASN A 73 5.85 -2.97 6.59
C ASN A 73 6.08 -3.85 5.35
N SER A 74 5.80 -5.14 5.44
CA SER A 74 5.92 -6.00 4.27
C SER A 74 4.92 -5.60 3.20
N PHE A 75 3.70 -5.25 3.61
CA PHE A 75 2.70 -4.78 2.67
C PHE A 75 3.22 -3.52 1.97
N ASN A 76 3.81 -2.59 2.74
CA ASN A 76 4.33 -1.37 2.17
C ASN A 76 5.43 -1.64 1.15
N LYS A 77 6.29 -2.63 1.42
CA LYS A 77 7.36 -2.94 0.49
C LYS A 77 6.82 -3.51 -0.82
N VAL A 78 5.80 -4.35 -0.74
CA VAL A 78 5.22 -4.91 -1.92
C VAL A 78 4.55 -3.81 -2.76
N LEU A 79 3.81 -2.94 -2.11
CA LEU A 79 3.13 -1.87 -2.81
C LEU A 79 4.13 -0.90 -3.42
N LEU A 80 5.18 -0.56 -2.68
CA LEU A 80 6.18 0.36 -3.19
C LEU A 80 6.88 -0.25 -4.40
N GLY A 81 7.18 -1.54 -4.36
CA GLY A 81 7.81 -2.19 -5.51
C GLY A 81 6.93 -2.13 -6.74
N CYS A 82 5.62 -2.33 -6.58
CA CYS A 82 4.72 -2.23 -7.70
C CYS A 82 4.68 -0.80 -8.23
N HIS A 83 4.68 0.16 -7.33
CA HIS A 83 4.62 1.57 -7.73
C HIS A 83 5.87 1.94 -8.54
N ILE A 84 7.05 1.51 -8.11
CA ILE A 84 8.26 1.84 -8.83
C ILE A 84 8.28 1.15 -10.18
N ARG A 85 7.95 -0.13 -10.23
CA ARG A 85 8.03 -0.86 -11.49
C ARG A 85 7.00 -0.40 -12.53
N SER A 86 5.86 0.05 -12.09
CA SER A 86 4.87 0.46 -13.04
C SER A 86 4.72 1.97 -13.13
N CYS A 87 4.29 2.63 -12.10
CA CYS A 87 4.01 4.04 -12.19
C CYS A 87 5.23 4.90 -12.41
N VAL A 88 6.27 4.69 -11.61
CA VAL A 88 7.46 5.52 -11.73
C VAL A 88 8.16 5.24 -13.04
N ALA A 89 8.29 3.98 -13.40
CA ALA A 89 8.96 3.61 -14.65
C ALA A 89 8.24 4.20 -15.85
N GLU A 90 6.91 4.15 -15.83
CA GLU A 90 6.17 4.70 -16.94
C GLU A 90 6.27 6.20 -17.00
N ASP A 91 6.24 6.89 -15.89
CA ASP A 91 6.37 8.33 -15.89
C ASP A 91 7.75 8.75 -16.41
N ILE A 92 8.79 8.03 -16.06
CA ILE A 92 10.11 8.35 -16.55
C ILE A 92 10.16 8.15 -18.06
N ARG A 93 9.59 7.06 -18.56
CA ARG A 93 9.58 6.85 -19.99
C ARG A 93 8.80 7.92 -20.73
N ALA A 94 7.80 8.50 -20.09
CA ALA A 94 7.02 9.53 -20.69
C ALA A 94 7.62 10.92 -20.51
N GLY A 95 8.79 11.02 -19.88
CA GLY A 95 9.46 12.28 -19.71
C GLY A 95 9.03 13.07 -18.50
N LYS A 96 8.25 12.46 -17.60
CA LYS A 96 7.81 13.17 -16.44
C LYS A 96 8.79 12.95 -15.31
N ASP A 97 9.90 13.66 -15.35
CA ASP A 97 10.96 13.42 -14.41
C ASP A 97 10.65 13.86 -12.98
N GLU A 98 9.67 14.69 -12.79
CA GLU A 98 9.37 15.12 -11.45
C GLU A 98 8.87 13.95 -10.60
N THR A 99 8.51 12.83 -11.22
CA THR A 99 8.09 11.69 -10.44
C THR A 99 9.25 11.14 -9.64
N VAL A 100 10.50 11.39 -10.05
CA VAL A 100 11.66 10.93 -9.30
C VAL A 100 11.75 11.70 -8.00
N ASP A 101 11.48 13.00 -8.02
CA ASP A 101 11.51 13.79 -6.80
C ASP A 101 10.37 13.37 -5.87
N GLU A 102 9.20 13.06 -6.43
CA GLU A 102 8.08 12.61 -5.62
C GLU A 102 8.43 11.29 -4.93
N LEU A 103 9.12 10.39 -5.65
CA LEU A 103 9.49 9.12 -5.06
C LEU A 103 10.48 9.34 -3.93
N CYS A 104 11.44 10.24 -4.12
CA CYS A 104 12.43 10.52 -3.08
C CYS A 104 11.74 11.07 -1.83
N GLU A 105 10.76 11.94 -2.00
CA GLU A 105 10.04 12.49 -0.86
C GLU A 105 9.25 11.39 -0.16
N LEU A 106 8.62 10.50 -0.91
CA LEU A 106 7.86 9.42 -0.34
C LEU A 106 8.78 8.51 0.48
N LEU A 107 9.95 8.17 -0.08
CA LEU A 107 10.86 7.29 0.63
C LEU A 107 11.35 7.94 1.92
N GLN A 108 11.58 9.23 1.93
CA GLN A 108 11.99 9.89 3.14
C GLN A 108 10.91 9.80 4.22
N ARG A 109 9.65 9.91 3.85
CA ARG A 109 8.58 9.79 4.82
C ARG A 109 8.46 8.37 5.33
N LEU A 110 8.67 7.38 4.46
CA LEU A 110 8.52 6.00 4.87
C LEU A 110 9.68 5.51 5.71
N MET A 111 10.84 6.09 5.58
CA MET A 111 12.00 5.62 6.27
C MET A 111 12.37 6.45 7.49
N LYS A 112 11.44 7.16 8.05
CA LYS A 112 11.72 7.93 9.20
C LYS A 112 11.93 7.15 10.43
#